data_ac83ecbe36f004133c8888005f451285
#
_entry.id   ac83ecbe36f004133c8888005f451285
#
_cell.length_a   1.000
_cell.length_b   1.000
_cell.length_c   1.000
_cell.angle_alpha   90.00
_cell.angle_beta   90.00
_cell.angle_gamma   90.00
#
_symmetry.space_group_name_H-M   'P 1'
#
loop_
_entity.id
_entity.type
_entity.pdbx_description
1 polymer ?
#
loop_
_entity_poly.entity_id
_entity_poly.type
_entity_poly.pdbx_seq_one_letter_code
_entity_poly.pdbx_strand_id
1 'polypeptide(L)'
;MRFNSFAFTLAVTFCLGLVLFTPGCASKAPAFGQKGYTENGKASYYSDKLRGNKMANGQRYRPGKRTAAHKKLPFGTKVKVTNPVNGKSVKVRITDRGPFVAGRIIDLSKSAARKLDMQRAGVVPVQMKVIKPAKND
;
A
#
# COMPACT_ATOMS: atom_id res chain seq x y z
N MET A 1 -82.04 -32.84 8.80
CA MET A 1 -80.59 -33.08 8.88
C MET A 1 -79.89 -31.79 8.55
N ARG A 2 -79.21 -31.19 9.52
CA ARG A 2 -78.58 -29.88 9.34
C ARG A 2 -77.07 -30.10 9.17
N PHE A 3 -76.52 -29.67 8.00
CA PHE A 3 -75.09 -29.62 7.77
C PHE A 3 -74.60 -28.26 8.22
N ASN A 4 -73.81 -28.18 9.27
CA ASN A 4 -73.06 -27.01 9.65
C ASN A 4 -71.75 -26.93 8.88
N SER A 5 -71.67 -25.95 8.02
CA SER A 5 -70.45 -25.60 7.31
C SER A 5 -69.60 -24.69 8.18
N PHE A 6 -68.52 -25.23 8.71
CA PHE A 6 -67.48 -24.39 9.40
C PHE A 6 -66.55 -23.84 8.34
N ALA A 7 -66.66 -22.54 8.11
CA ALA A 7 -65.73 -21.82 7.29
C ALA A 7 -64.45 -21.53 8.13
N PHE A 8 -63.35 -22.15 7.74
CA PHE A 8 -62.01 -21.91 8.31
C PHE A 8 -61.38 -20.72 7.56
N THR A 9 -61.41 -19.55 8.22
CA THR A 9 -60.78 -18.36 7.66
C THR A 9 -59.29 -18.41 8.04
N LEU A 10 -58.44 -18.69 7.07
CA LEU A 10 -56.98 -18.67 7.21
C LEU A 10 -56.49 -17.24 7.08
N ALA A 11 -56.18 -16.58 8.17
CA ALA A 11 -55.53 -15.28 8.14
C ALA A 11 -54.04 -15.43 7.85
N VAL A 12 -53.67 -15.14 6.62
CA VAL A 12 -52.24 -15.06 6.19
C VAL A 12 -51.71 -13.72 6.63
N THR A 13 -51.00 -13.72 7.76
CA THR A 13 -50.26 -12.54 8.23
C THR A 13 -49.00 -12.36 7.38
N PHE A 14 -49.02 -11.44 6.42
CA PHE A 14 -47.87 -11.08 5.60
C PHE A 14 -46.95 -10.17 6.43
N CYS A 15 -45.94 -10.76 7.10
CA CYS A 15 -44.88 -10.01 7.74
C CYS A 15 -43.99 -9.39 6.67
N LEU A 16 -44.23 -8.11 6.35
CA LEU A 16 -43.36 -7.32 5.48
C LEU A 16 -42.10 -6.96 6.26
N GLY A 17 -41.08 -7.82 6.14
CA GLY A 17 -39.75 -7.57 6.72
C GLY A 17 -39.09 -6.39 6.02
N LEU A 18 -39.08 -5.22 6.67
CA LEU A 18 -38.35 -4.04 6.25
C LEU A 18 -36.85 -4.31 6.43
N VAL A 19 -36.19 -4.76 5.35
CA VAL A 19 -34.75 -4.87 5.31
C VAL A 19 -34.17 -3.46 5.26
N LEU A 20 -33.73 -2.98 6.43
CA LEU A 20 -32.97 -1.74 6.52
C LEU A 20 -31.59 -2.00 5.87
N PHE A 21 -31.47 -1.61 4.61
CA PHE A 21 -30.18 -1.48 3.95
C PHE A 21 -29.42 -0.34 4.64
N THR A 22 -28.54 -0.67 5.58
CA THR A 22 -27.55 0.29 6.06
C THR A 22 -26.54 0.51 4.94
N PRO A 23 -26.40 1.73 4.39
CA PRO A 23 -25.31 2.00 3.47
C PRO A 23 -24.01 1.82 4.24
N GLY A 24 -23.30 0.73 3.99
CA GLY A 24 -21.96 0.51 4.51
C GLY A 24 -21.10 1.69 4.08
N CYS A 25 -20.51 2.42 5.03
CA CYS A 25 -19.50 3.44 4.78
C CYS A 25 -18.34 2.78 4.05
N ALA A 26 -18.36 2.80 2.71
CA ALA A 26 -17.18 2.48 1.91
C ALA A 26 -16.15 3.58 2.19
N SER A 27 -15.17 3.29 3.03
CA SER A 27 -14.06 4.20 3.28
C SER A 27 -13.33 4.45 1.97
N LYS A 28 -13.36 5.71 1.50
CA LYS A 28 -12.68 6.13 0.28
C LYS A 28 -11.19 5.77 0.38
N ALA A 29 -10.65 5.10 -0.65
CA ALA A 29 -9.24 4.77 -0.69
C ALA A 29 -8.37 6.04 -0.54
N PRO A 30 -7.26 5.99 0.21
CA PRO A 30 -6.40 7.15 0.41
C PRO A 30 -5.89 7.70 -0.92
N ALA A 31 -5.90 9.02 -1.07
CA ALA A 31 -5.36 9.69 -2.24
C ALA A 31 -3.84 9.46 -2.35
N PHE A 32 -3.30 9.66 -3.56
CA PHE A 32 -1.87 9.54 -3.83
C PHE A 32 -1.03 10.35 -2.82
N GLY A 33 -0.01 9.71 -2.25
CA GLY A 33 0.91 10.33 -1.29
C GLY A 33 0.35 10.56 0.13
N GLN A 34 -0.93 10.32 0.37
CA GLN A 34 -1.53 10.42 1.70
C GLN A 34 -1.26 9.17 2.53
N LYS A 35 -1.33 9.32 3.86
CA LYS A 35 -1.18 8.17 4.78
C LYS A 35 -2.17 7.07 4.42
N GLY A 36 -1.66 5.86 4.27
CA GLY A 36 -2.45 4.69 3.86
C GLY A 36 -2.43 4.39 2.36
N TYR A 37 -2.01 5.33 1.49
CA TYR A 37 -1.83 5.05 0.07
C TYR A 37 -0.91 3.84 -0.14
N THR A 38 -1.32 2.92 -1.00
CA THR A 38 -0.58 1.69 -1.33
C THR A 38 -0.31 1.59 -2.82
N GLU A 39 0.84 1.01 -3.16
CA GLU A 39 1.24 0.71 -4.53
C GLU A 39 1.92 -0.66 -4.56
N ASN A 40 1.60 -1.48 -5.57
CA ASN A 40 2.20 -2.78 -5.78
C ASN A 40 3.08 -2.74 -7.03
N GLY A 41 4.22 -3.40 -6.99
CA GLY A 41 5.15 -3.49 -8.10
C GLY A 41 6.43 -4.19 -7.71
N LYS A 42 7.51 -3.88 -8.40
CA LYS A 42 8.83 -4.45 -8.10
C LYS A 42 9.76 -3.40 -7.46
N ALA A 43 10.61 -3.86 -6.57
CA ALA A 43 11.72 -3.08 -6.03
C ALA A 43 13.06 -3.60 -6.55
N SER A 44 13.99 -2.69 -6.77
CA SER A 44 15.43 -3.00 -6.87
C SER A 44 16.19 -2.20 -5.80
N TYR A 45 17.51 -2.21 -5.82
CA TYR A 45 18.29 -1.41 -4.90
C TYR A 45 19.54 -0.84 -5.57
N TYR A 46 20.07 0.24 -4.97
CA TYR A 46 21.26 0.93 -5.48
C TYR A 46 22.54 0.11 -5.39
N SER A 47 23.34 0.16 -6.44
CA SER A 47 24.72 -0.33 -6.45
C SER A 47 25.60 0.46 -5.47
N ASP A 48 26.62 -0.20 -4.92
CA ASP A 48 27.66 0.46 -4.10
C ASP A 48 28.44 1.55 -4.86
N LYS A 49 28.50 1.46 -6.17
CA LYS A 49 29.13 2.47 -7.04
C LYS A 49 28.48 3.84 -6.94
N LEU A 50 27.23 3.91 -6.48
CA LEU A 50 26.49 5.16 -6.32
C LEU A 50 26.75 5.87 -4.98
N ARG A 51 27.55 5.26 -4.10
CA ARG A 51 27.93 5.87 -2.82
C ARG A 51 28.49 7.27 -3.02
N GLY A 52 27.96 8.25 -2.30
CA GLY A 52 28.40 9.65 -2.36
C GLY A 52 27.79 10.46 -3.50
N ASN A 53 27.13 9.83 -4.48
CA ASN A 53 26.44 10.54 -5.55
C ASN A 53 25.28 11.38 -4.97
N LYS A 54 25.05 12.52 -5.60
CA LYS A 54 23.95 13.42 -5.23
C LYS A 54 22.62 12.82 -5.66
N MET A 55 21.68 12.71 -4.73
CA MET A 55 20.29 12.30 -5.00
C MET A 55 19.46 13.51 -5.44
N ALA A 56 18.26 13.28 -5.98
CA ALA A 56 17.41 14.36 -6.49
C ALA A 56 17.00 15.39 -5.44
N ASN A 57 16.94 15.01 -4.14
CA ASN A 57 16.68 15.95 -3.04
C ASN A 57 17.93 16.75 -2.60
N GLY A 58 19.06 16.63 -3.30
CA GLY A 58 20.31 17.31 -3.00
C GLY A 58 21.24 16.65 -2.00
N GLN A 59 20.77 15.66 -1.25
CA GLN A 59 21.61 14.91 -0.30
C GLN A 59 22.48 13.87 -1.03
N ARG A 60 23.59 13.46 -0.39
CA ARG A 60 24.44 12.39 -0.94
C ARG A 60 23.94 11.02 -0.53
N TYR A 61 23.93 10.06 -1.48
CA TYR A 61 23.56 8.70 -1.18
C TYR A 61 24.53 8.05 -0.21
N ARG A 62 23.96 7.45 0.84
CA ARG A 62 24.69 6.68 1.87
C ARG A 62 24.04 5.30 2.01
N PRO A 63 24.75 4.22 1.63
CA PRO A 63 24.19 2.85 1.63
C PRO A 63 23.65 2.38 2.99
N GLY A 64 24.17 2.90 4.09
CA GLY A 64 23.73 2.60 5.47
C GLY A 64 22.45 3.30 5.89
N LYS A 65 22.00 4.33 5.19
CA LYS A 65 20.75 5.04 5.47
C LYS A 65 19.57 4.33 4.80
N ARG A 66 18.40 4.31 5.46
CA ARG A 66 17.17 3.74 4.91
C ARG A 66 16.45 4.76 4.06
N THR A 67 16.90 4.89 2.82
CA THR A 67 16.35 5.82 1.82
C THR A 67 15.91 5.05 0.58
N ALA A 68 15.12 5.70 -0.26
CA ALA A 68 14.66 5.13 -1.53
C ALA A 68 14.38 6.21 -2.57
N ALA A 69 14.38 5.79 -3.83
CA ALA A 69 13.85 6.54 -4.95
C ALA A 69 12.41 6.13 -5.26
N HIS A 70 11.57 7.10 -5.56
CA HIS A 70 10.22 6.90 -6.09
C HIS A 70 9.93 7.97 -7.15
N LYS A 71 9.16 7.58 -8.20
CA LYS A 71 8.92 8.46 -9.36
C LYS A 71 8.25 9.79 -9.00
N LYS A 72 7.24 9.77 -8.11
CA LYS A 72 6.33 10.90 -7.89
C LYS A 72 6.12 11.30 -6.44
N LEU A 73 6.32 10.40 -5.46
CA LEU A 73 6.09 10.72 -4.04
C LEU A 73 6.97 11.90 -3.62
N PRO A 74 6.44 12.88 -2.87
CA PRO A 74 7.22 14.00 -2.36
C PRO A 74 8.43 13.56 -1.56
N PHE A 75 9.54 14.29 -1.67
CA PHE A 75 10.73 14.02 -0.84
C PHE A 75 10.39 14.15 0.64
N GLY A 76 10.95 13.27 1.46
CA GLY A 76 10.64 13.21 2.89
C GLY A 76 9.45 12.31 3.24
N THR A 77 8.64 11.89 2.27
CA THR A 77 7.60 10.87 2.50
C THR A 77 8.23 9.61 3.09
N LYS A 78 7.63 9.08 4.16
CA LYS A 78 8.04 7.79 4.71
C LYS A 78 7.08 6.70 4.26
N VAL A 79 7.64 5.62 3.74
CA VAL A 79 6.89 4.46 3.26
C VAL A 79 7.36 3.19 3.96
N LYS A 80 6.42 2.26 4.16
CA LYS A 80 6.73 0.88 4.54
C LYS A 80 6.71 0.05 3.27
N VAL A 81 7.79 -0.64 2.99
CA VAL A 81 7.94 -1.58 1.87
C VAL A 81 7.92 -2.98 2.43
N THR A 82 7.07 -3.83 1.90
CA THR A 82 6.91 -5.23 2.32
C THR A 82 7.18 -6.13 1.13
N ASN A 83 8.02 -7.14 1.32
CA ASN A 83 8.20 -8.22 0.37
C ASN A 83 7.18 -9.33 0.71
N PRO A 84 6.13 -9.56 -0.12
CA PRO A 84 5.09 -10.53 0.19
C PRO A 84 5.58 -11.98 0.12
N VAL A 85 6.72 -12.24 -0.55
CA VAL A 85 7.27 -13.59 -0.69
C VAL A 85 7.82 -14.11 0.63
N ASN A 86 8.46 -13.25 1.45
CA ASN A 86 9.06 -13.63 2.74
C ASN A 86 8.47 -12.90 3.95
N GLY A 87 7.49 -12.01 3.74
CA GLY A 87 6.83 -11.24 4.79
C GLY A 87 7.69 -10.15 5.44
N LYS A 88 8.97 -9.97 5.03
CA LYS A 88 9.86 -8.95 5.60
C LYS A 88 9.45 -7.56 5.15
N SER A 89 9.64 -6.57 6.01
CA SER A 89 9.33 -5.17 5.71
C SER A 89 10.40 -4.23 6.22
N VAL A 90 10.47 -3.05 5.59
CA VAL A 90 11.38 -1.96 5.99
C VAL A 90 10.68 -0.61 5.81
N LYS A 91 10.99 0.33 6.70
CA LYS A 91 10.56 1.73 6.57
C LYS A 91 11.69 2.53 5.93
N VAL A 92 11.39 3.27 4.88
CA VAL A 92 12.36 4.11 4.15
C VAL A 92 11.80 5.52 3.94
N ARG A 93 12.70 6.48 3.70
CA ARG A 93 12.37 7.85 3.33
C ARG A 93 12.63 8.04 1.85
N ILE A 94 11.70 8.69 1.14
CA ILE A 94 11.88 9.06 -0.26
C ILE A 94 12.81 10.27 -0.34
N THR A 95 13.93 10.10 -1.04
CA THR A 95 15.01 11.10 -1.17
C THR A 95 15.46 11.28 -2.62
N ASP A 96 14.99 10.45 -3.53
CA ASP A 96 15.45 10.43 -4.92
C ASP A 96 14.33 10.15 -5.90
N ARG A 97 14.62 10.32 -7.20
CA ARG A 97 13.71 10.04 -8.31
C ARG A 97 14.11 8.78 -9.06
N GLY A 98 13.14 8.09 -9.57
CA GLY A 98 13.19 6.76 -10.18
C GLY A 98 12.35 5.76 -9.38
N PRO A 99 12.39 4.48 -9.79
CA PRO A 99 13.06 3.91 -10.95
C PRO A 99 12.40 4.31 -12.29
N PHE A 100 13.20 4.30 -13.37
CA PHE A 100 12.73 4.58 -14.73
C PHE A 100 12.66 3.30 -15.59
N VAL A 101 12.52 2.15 -14.94
CA VAL A 101 12.36 0.83 -15.56
C VAL A 101 10.92 0.37 -15.35
N ALA A 102 10.30 -0.13 -16.43
CA ALA A 102 8.93 -0.63 -16.39
C ALA A 102 8.73 -1.71 -15.31
N GLY A 103 7.61 -1.63 -14.59
CA GLY A 103 7.25 -2.58 -13.52
C GLY A 103 7.94 -2.33 -12.17
N ARG A 104 9.02 -1.55 -12.11
CA ARG A 104 9.62 -1.12 -10.85
C ARG A 104 8.96 0.14 -10.32
N ILE A 105 8.68 0.16 -9.04
CA ILE A 105 8.05 1.30 -8.35
C ILE A 105 8.97 2.00 -7.36
N ILE A 106 9.98 1.30 -6.86
CA ILE A 106 10.89 1.82 -5.83
C ILE A 106 12.29 1.22 -5.97
N ASP A 107 13.31 2.06 -5.81
CA ASP A 107 14.71 1.61 -5.68
C ASP A 107 15.19 1.90 -4.26
N LEU A 108 15.62 0.86 -3.57
CA LEU A 108 15.96 0.90 -2.15
C LEU A 108 17.44 1.15 -1.94
N SER A 109 17.81 1.76 -0.81
CA SER A 109 19.19 1.74 -0.35
C SER A 109 19.63 0.32 -0.01
N LYS A 110 20.94 0.07 0.01
CA LYS A 110 21.50 -1.25 0.33
C LYS A 110 21.08 -1.75 1.72
N SER A 111 21.03 -0.87 2.73
CA SER A 111 20.58 -1.24 4.08
C SER A 111 19.10 -1.64 4.10
N ALA A 112 18.26 -0.99 3.31
CA ALA A 112 16.85 -1.36 3.18
C ALA A 112 16.69 -2.70 2.46
N ALA A 113 17.44 -2.93 1.38
CA ALA A 113 17.45 -4.20 0.64
C ALA A 113 17.85 -5.39 1.53
N ARG A 114 18.82 -5.21 2.42
CA ARG A 114 19.20 -6.23 3.42
C ARG A 114 18.04 -6.58 4.34
N LYS A 115 17.29 -5.58 4.82
CA LYS A 115 16.13 -5.80 5.70
C LYS A 115 15.02 -6.59 5.01
N LEU A 116 14.86 -6.44 3.70
CA LEU A 116 13.92 -7.23 2.91
C LEU A 116 14.48 -8.59 2.46
N ASP A 117 15.75 -8.87 2.76
CA ASP A 117 16.45 -10.10 2.31
C ASP A 117 16.36 -10.31 0.80
N MET A 118 16.56 -9.24 0.05
CA MET A 118 16.42 -9.25 -1.41
C MET A 118 17.74 -9.14 -2.18
N GLN A 119 18.87 -9.12 -1.50
CA GLN A 119 20.16 -8.84 -2.13
C GLN A 119 20.55 -9.89 -3.19
N ARG A 120 20.24 -11.18 -2.97
CA ARG A 120 20.51 -12.24 -3.94
C ARG A 120 19.59 -12.15 -5.15
N ALA A 121 18.32 -11.87 -4.95
CA ALA A 121 17.35 -11.77 -6.03
C ALA A 121 17.52 -10.49 -6.86
N GLY A 122 18.01 -9.42 -6.27
CA GLY A 122 18.22 -8.12 -6.93
C GLY A 122 16.93 -7.34 -7.17
N VAL A 123 15.92 -7.99 -7.71
CA VAL A 123 14.58 -7.44 -7.97
C VAL A 123 13.53 -8.38 -7.37
N VAL A 124 12.62 -7.83 -6.57
CA VAL A 124 11.57 -8.61 -5.91
C VAL A 124 10.21 -7.89 -6.02
N PRO A 125 9.09 -8.62 -5.99
CA PRO A 125 7.77 -8.00 -5.83
C PRO A 125 7.69 -7.34 -4.46
N VAL A 126 7.01 -6.20 -4.39
CA VAL A 126 6.79 -5.47 -3.14
C VAL A 126 5.42 -4.82 -3.12
N GLN A 127 4.91 -4.64 -1.91
CA GLN A 127 3.86 -3.70 -1.60
C GLN A 127 4.47 -2.51 -0.84
N MET A 128 4.25 -1.30 -1.35
CA MET A 128 4.63 -0.06 -0.69
C MET A 128 3.39 0.59 -0.07
N LYS A 129 3.50 1.09 1.17
CA LYS A 129 2.43 1.84 1.85
C LYS A 129 2.99 3.13 2.45
N VAL A 130 2.36 4.26 2.17
CA VAL A 130 2.70 5.54 2.80
C VAL A 130 2.29 5.49 4.27
N ILE A 131 3.26 5.68 5.16
CA ILE A 131 3.05 5.70 6.62
C ILE A 131 3.11 7.11 7.20
N LYS A 132 3.83 8.01 6.54
CA LYS A 132 3.88 9.43 6.88
C LYS A 132 4.09 10.25 5.60
N PRO A 133 3.15 11.10 5.21
CA PRO A 133 3.35 12.06 4.12
C PRO A 133 4.55 12.98 4.38
N ALA A 134 5.09 13.57 3.31
CA ALA A 134 6.01 14.69 3.47
C ALA A 134 5.31 15.83 4.21
N LYS A 135 6.08 16.62 4.97
CA LYS A 135 5.54 17.89 5.48
C LYS A 135 5.39 18.82 4.28
N ASN A 136 4.24 19.47 4.16
CA ASN A 136 4.08 20.61 3.28
C ASN A 136 4.83 21.77 3.96
N ASP A 137 5.94 22.20 3.36
CA ASP A 137 6.62 23.43 3.71
C ASP A 137 5.92 24.59 3.02
#